data_3229b75bff48f87b33401602541460f0
#
_entry.id   3229b75bff48f87b33401602541460f0
#
_cell.length_a   1.000
_cell.length_b   1.000
_cell.length_c   1.000
_cell.angle_alpha   90.00
_cell.angle_beta   90.00
_cell.angle_gamma   90.00
#
_symmetry.space_group_name_H-M   'P 1'
#
loop_
_entity.id
_entity.type
_entity.pdbx_description
1 polymer ?
#
loop_
_entity_poly.entity_id
_entity_poly.type
_entity_poly.pdbx_seq_one_letter_code
_entity_poly.pdbx_strand_id
1 'polypeptide(L)'
;RLSGTGGQGLITAGIILAEAALLDGKLAIQSQSYGPEARGGASKAEVIISDEAIHFPKVTDPNLLLAMSQEAATKYSHDLTAGSVMITDSLFVSDVPDFGGKVYELPITHSAKEVLGKALFANIIALGALVKL
;
A
#
# COMPACT_ATOMS: atom_id res chain seq x y z
N ARG A 1 -3.30 -3.89 -0.44
CA ARG A 1 -3.90 -2.54 -0.47
C ARG A 1 -2.83 -1.51 -0.18
N LEU A 2 -2.75 -0.50 -1.02
CA LEU A 2 -1.83 0.61 -0.90
C LEU A 2 -2.65 1.88 -0.67
N SER A 3 -2.45 2.56 0.44
CA SER A 3 -3.28 3.70 0.79
C SER A 3 -2.48 4.84 1.42
N GLY A 4 -2.90 6.06 1.15
CA GLY A 4 -2.29 7.27 1.65
C GLY A 4 -3.03 8.50 1.16
N THR A 5 -2.38 9.66 1.21
CA THR A 5 -2.94 10.90 0.68
C THR A 5 -2.77 10.97 -0.84
N GLY A 6 -3.59 11.75 -1.50
CA GLY A 6 -3.42 12.03 -2.92
C GLY A 6 -2.03 12.61 -3.20
N GLY A 7 -1.44 12.28 -4.33
CA GLY A 7 -0.12 12.77 -4.72
C GLY A 7 1.06 11.94 -4.24
N GLN A 8 0.85 10.92 -3.43
CA GLN A 8 1.95 10.04 -2.99
C GLN A 8 2.33 8.97 -4.03
N GLY A 9 1.65 8.91 -5.17
CA GLY A 9 1.99 8.00 -6.25
C GLY A 9 1.62 6.54 -6.00
N LEU A 10 0.67 6.27 -5.14
CA LEU A 10 0.31 4.90 -4.75
C LEU A 10 -0.44 4.15 -5.84
N ILE A 11 -1.23 4.85 -6.64
CA ILE A 11 -1.89 4.24 -7.80
C ILE A 11 -0.84 3.77 -8.80
N THR A 12 0.16 4.60 -9.07
CA THR A 12 1.29 4.24 -9.94
C THR A 12 2.04 3.02 -9.39
N ALA A 13 2.31 3.00 -8.09
CA ALA A 13 2.95 1.86 -7.44
C ALA A 13 2.12 0.58 -7.61
N GLY A 14 0.80 0.66 -7.46
CA GLY A 14 -0.11 -0.46 -7.68
C GLY A 14 -0.06 -0.99 -9.12
N ILE A 15 -0.03 -0.09 -10.09
CA ILE A 15 0.09 -0.45 -11.51
C ILE A 15 1.43 -1.17 -11.77
N ILE A 16 2.52 -0.62 -11.27
CA ILE A 16 3.85 -1.23 -11.42
C ILE A 16 3.89 -2.63 -10.81
N LEU A 17 3.33 -2.78 -9.62
CA LEU A 17 3.28 -4.08 -8.95
C LEU A 17 2.48 -5.11 -9.75
N ALA A 18 1.33 -4.72 -10.29
CA ALA A 18 0.50 -5.58 -11.11
C ALA A 18 1.22 -5.99 -12.40
N GLU A 19 1.86 -5.04 -13.09
CA GLU A 19 2.63 -5.32 -14.30
C GLU A 19 3.82 -6.24 -14.02
N ALA A 20 4.52 -6.02 -12.92
CA ALA A 20 5.62 -6.88 -12.52
C ALA A 20 5.15 -8.32 -12.25
N ALA A 21 4.00 -8.49 -11.61
CA ALA A 21 3.42 -9.80 -11.36
C ALA A 21 3.07 -10.51 -12.67
N LEU A 22 2.49 -9.80 -13.64
CA LEU A 22 2.20 -10.36 -14.96
C LEU A 22 3.47 -10.80 -15.69
N LEU A 23 4.53 -10.00 -15.63
CA LEU A 23 5.82 -10.35 -16.23
C LEU A 23 6.46 -11.57 -15.56
N ASP A 24 6.16 -11.79 -14.29
CA ASP A 24 6.63 -12.95 -13.53
C ASP A 24 5.74 -14.19 -13.72
N GLY A 25 4.81 -14.15 -14.66
CA GLY A 25 3.93 -15.28 -14.99
C GLY A 25 2.72 -15.44 -14.07
N LYS A 26 2.45 -14.47 -13.23
CA LYS A 26 1.29 -14.46 -12.34
C LYS A 26 0.08 -13.81 -13.01
N LEU A 27 -1.11 -14.06 -12.47
CA LEU A 27 -2.29 -13.27 -12.79
C LEU A 27 -2.38 -12.10 -11.81
N ALA A 28 -2.82 -10.95 -12.31
CA ALA A 28 -2.96 -9.77 -11.47
C ALA A 28 -4.15 -8.92 -11.90
N ILE A 29 -4.86 -8.38 -10.92
CA ILE A 29 -5.90 -7.38 -11.12
C ILE A 29 -5.54 -6.18 -10.25
N GLN A 30 -5.61 -4.99 -10.84
CA GLN A 30 -5.37 -3.73 -10.15
C GLN A 30 -6.64 -2.89 -10.22
N SER A 31 -7.00 -2.29 -9.11
CA SER A 31 -8.10 -1.34 -9.04
C SER A 31 -7.73 -0.17 -8.15
N GLN A 32 -8.45 0.94 -8.29
CA GLN A 32 -8.24 2.15 -7.52
C GLN A 32 -9.55 2.81 -7.18
N SER A 33 -9.57 3.53 -6.07
CA SER A 33 -10.73 4.31 -5.66
C SER A 33 -10.51 5.77 -5.98
N TYR A 34 -11.41 6.32 -6.79
CA TYR A 34 -11.58 7.76 -6.98
C TYR A 34 -12.91 8.14 -6.35
N GLY A 35 -12.95 9.18 -5.60
CA GLY A 35 -14.21 9.61 -5.02
C GLY A 35 -13.99 10.62 -3.90
N PRO A 36 -14.99 10.81 -3.04
CA PRO A 36 -14.86 11.72 -1.89
C PRO A 36 -13.64 11.40 -1.02
N GLU A 37 -13.24 10.15 -0.99
CA GLU A 37 -12.06 9.68 -0.25
C GLU A 37 -10.76 10.26 -0.81
N ALA A 38 -10.72 10.59 -2.10
CA ALA A 38 -9.55 11.20 -2.72
C ALA A 38 -9.43 12.71 -2.45
N ARG A 39 -10.46 13.32 -1.88
CA ARG A 39 -10.55 14.76 -1.63
C ARG A 39 -10.40 15.10 -0.14
N GLY A 40 -9.30 14.70 0.45
CA GLY A 40 -9.07 14.91 1.87
C GLY A 40 -9.26 13.66 2.71
N GLY A 41 -9.48 12.51 2.05
CA GLY A 41 -9.47 11.20 2.66
C GLY A 41 -8.30 10.36 2.14
N ALA A 42 -8.23 9.12 2.56
CA ALA A 42 -7.21 8.20 2.11
C ALA A 42 -7.52 7.69 0.69
N SER A 43 -6.62 7.94 -0.25
CA SER A 43 -6.69 7.31 -1.57
C SER A 43 -6.30 5.84 -1.45
N LYS A 44 -6.80 5.02 -2.35
CA LYS A 44 -6.62 3.58 -2.27
C LYS A 44 -6.34 2.97 -3.64
N ALA A 45 -5.28 2.17 -3.73
CA ALA A 45 -5.02 1.28 -4.83
C ALA A 45 -4.99 -0.16 -4.30
N GLU A 46 -5.57 -1.08 -5.03
CA GLU A 46 -5.65 -2.48 -4.63
C GLU A 46 -5.10 -3.36 -5.74
N VAL A 47 -4.32 -4.36 -5.36
CA VAL A 47 -3.74 -5.33 -6.28
C VAL A 47 -3.98 -6.73 -5.74
N ILE A 48 -4.51 -7.60 -6.60
CA ILE A 48 -4.65 -9.02 -6.33
C ILE A 48 -3.68 -9.75 -7.25
N ILE A 49 -2.82 -10.57 -6.66
CA ILE A 49 -1.85 -11.37 -7.39
C ILE A 49 -2.12 -12.85 -7.07
N SER A 50 -2.21 -13.68 -8.09
CA SER A 50 -2.54 -15.09 -7.91
C SER A 50 -1.88 -15.96 -8.99
N ASP A 51 -1.58 -17.20 -8.64
CA ASP A 51 -1.17 -18.22 -9.59
C ASP A 51 -2.38 -18.81 -10.35
N GLU A 52 -3.57 -18.63 -9.82
CA GLU A 52 -4.83 -19.16 -10.35
C GLU A 52 -5.78 -18.05 -10.78
N ALA A 53 -6.84 -18.41 -11.50
CA ALA A 53 -7.84 -17.45 -11.96
C ALA A 53 -8.45 -16.65 -10.81
N ILE A 54 -8.58 -15.34 -11.01
CA ILE A 54 -9.15 -14.42 -10.02
C ILE A 54 -10.63 -14.23 -10.35
N HIS A 55 -11.50 -14.80 -9.53
CA HIS A 55 -12.95 -14.78 -9.76
C HIS A 55 -13.64 -13.59 -9.08
N PHE A 56 -13.02 -12.98 -8.09
CA PHE A 56 -13.58 -11.86 -7.35
C PHE A 56 -12.57 -10.70 -7.35
N PRO A 57 -12.84 -9.62 -8.13
CA PRO A 57 -11.85 -8.58 -8.37
C PRO A 57 -11.80 -7.49 -7.29
N LYS A 58 -12.20 -7.80 -6.06
CA LYS A 58 -12.17 -6.86 -4.94
C LYS A 58 -11.37 -7.43 -3.79
N VAL A 59 -10.61 -6.57 -3.12
CA VAL A 59 -9.88 -6.93 -1.91
C VAL A 59 -10.80 -6.70 -0.70
N THR A 60 -11.22 -7.78 -0.08
CA THR A 60 -12.03 -7.73 1.15
C THR A 60 -11.19 -7.97 2.39
N ASP A 61 -10.26 -8.92 2.31
CA ASP A 61 -9.36 -9.29 3.41
C ASP A 61 -7.92 -9.13 2.94
N PRO A 62 -7.35 -7.91 2.96
CA PRO A 62 -6.00 -7.70 2.45
C PRO A 62 -4.97 -8.44 3.29
N ASN A 63 -4.06 -9.13 2.61
CA ASN A 63 -2.91 -9.77 3.25
C ASN A 63 -1.87 -8.76 3.67
N LEU A 64 -1.82 -7.63 2.96
CA LEU A 64 -0.86 -6.57 3.19
C LEU A 64 -1.52 -5.21 2.98
N LEU A 65 -1.28 -4.33 3.94
CA LEU A 65 -1.63 -2.93 3.87
C LEU A 65 -0.36 -2.09 3.92
N LEU A 66 -0.14 -1.28 2.89
CA LEU A 66 0.80 -0.17 2.94
C LEU A 66 0.03 1.09 3.30
N ALA A 67 0.32 1.68 4.44
CA ALA A 67 -0.32 2.90 4.91
C ALA A 67 0.69 4.05 4.93
N MET A 68 0.53 4.98 4.01
CA MET A 68 1.41 6.13 3.84
C MET A 68 0.87 7.41 4.50
N SER A 69 -0.22 7.29 5.24
CA SER A 69 -0.78 8.39 6.05
C SER A 69 -1.45 7.83 7.29
N GLN A 70 -1.60 8.68 8.31
CA GLN A 70 -2.28 8.28 9.54
C GLN A 70 -3.73 7.88 9.27
N GLU A 71 -4.41 8.62 8.41
CA GLU A 71 -5.80 8.31 8.04
C GLU A 71 -5.91 6.93 7.38
N ALA A 72 -5.00 6.60 6.47
CA ALA A 72 -4.97 5.29 5.82
C ALA A 72 -4.75 4.16 6.83
N ALA A 73 -3.81 4.34 7.75
CA ALA A 73 -3.54 3.35 8.80
C ALA A 73 -4.77 3.13 9.69
N THR A 74 -5.39 4.21 10.13
CA THR A 74 -6.56 4.14 11.01
C THR A 74 -7.76 3.51 10.29
N LYS A 75 -8.05 3.96 9.07
CA LYS A 75 -9.23 3.54 8.33
C LYS A 75 -9.17 2.08 7.90
N TYR A 76 -8.04 1.65 7.35
CA TYR A 76 -7.93 0.35 6.71
C TYR A 76 -7.36 -0.75 7.58
N SER A 77 -6.88 -0.45 8.78
CA SER A 77 -6.46 -1.47 9.74
C SER A 77 -7.61 -2.37 10.18
N HIS A 78 -8.85 -1.86 10.11
CA HIS A 78 -10.04 -2.62 10.48
C HIS A 78 -10.30 -3.83 9.57
N ASP A 79 -9.78 -3.79 8.35
CA ASP A 79 -9.92 -4.89 7.39
C ASP A 79 -8.83 -5.96 7.54
N LEU A 80 -7.85 -5.73 8.41
CA LEU A 80 -6.73 -6.63 8.62
C LEU A 80 -7.05 -7.69 9.66
N THR A 81 -6.41 -8.86 9.50
CA THR A 81 -6.46 -9.96 10.46
C THR A 81 -5.09 -10.21 11.06
N ALA A 82 -4.99 -11.09 12.04
CA ALA A 82 -3.71 -11.44 12.69
C ALA A 82 -2.69 -12.02 11.71
N GLY A 83 -3.13 -12.59 10.59
CA GLY A 83 -2.24 -13.10 9.54
C GLY A 83 -1.77 -12.06 8.54
N SER A 84 -2.31 -10.84 8.62
CA SER A 84 -1.96 -9.76 7.70
C SER A 84 -0.68 -9.04 8.14
N VAL A 85 -0.11 -8.26 7.21
CA VAL A 85 1.05 -7.41 7.47
C VAL A 85 0.70 -5.96 7.17
N MET A 86 1.12 -5.05 8.02
CA MET A 86 1.02 -3.62 7.78
C MET A 86 2.42 -3.03 7.65
N ILE A 87 2.63 -2.21 6.62
CA ILE A 87 3.81 -1.36 6.47
C ILE A 87 3.35 0.08 6.60
N THR A 88 4.00 0.86 7.43
CA THR A 88 3.68 2.27 7.61
C THR A 88 4.89 3.15 7.31
N ASP A 89 4.62 4.36 6.83
CA ASP A 89 5.64 5.40 6.75
C ASP A 89 5.75 6.09 8.12
N SER A 90 6.87 5.93 8.77
CA SER A 90 7.08 6.46 10.13
C SER A 90 7.03 7.99 10.21
N LEU A 91 7.16 8.69 9.08
CA LEU A 91 7.04 10.15 9.06
C LEU A 91 5.58 10.60 9.26
N PHE A 92 4.63 9.89 8.65
CA PHE A 92 3.22 10.29 8.61
C PHE A 92 2.32 9.48 9.52
N VAL A 93 2.76 8.30 9.97
CA VAL A 93 1.98 7.43 10.85
C VAL A 93 2.66 7.36 12.21
N SER A 94 2.14 8.11 13.17
CA SER A 94 2.67 8.14 14.55
C SER A 94 1.91 7.22 15.50
N ASP A 95 0.62 6.99 15.24
CA ASP A 95 -0.24 6.12 16.04
C ASP A 95 -0.62 4.90 15.21
N VAL A 96 0.11 3.82 15.40
CA VAL A 96 -0.08 2.58 14.63
C VAL A 96 -1.18 1.76 15.29
N PRO A 97 -2.31 1.52 14.58
CA PRO A 97 -3.38 0.70 15.13
C PRO A 97 -2.94 -0.74 15.38
N ASP A 98 -3.34 -1.30 16.51
CA ASP A 98 -3.13 -2.70 16.81
C ASP A 98 -4.24 -3.54 16.17
N PHE A 99 -3.90 -4.35 15.18
CA PHE A 99 -4.83 -5.28 14.54
C PHE A 99 -4.48 -6.75 14.85
N GLY A 100 -3.50 -6.98 15.72
CA GLY A 100 -3.08 -8.32 16.12
C GLY A 100 -2.07 -9.00 15.18
N GLY A 101 -1.69 -8.35 14.08
CA GLY A 101 -0.73 -8.87 13.11
C GLY A 101 0.61 -8.14 13.19
N LYS A 102 1.43 -8.34 12.16
CA LYS A 102 2.78 -7.81 12.09
C LYS A 102 2.81 -6.42 11.47
N VAL A 103 3.59 -5.51 12.07
CA VAL A 103 3.76 -4.14 11.59
C VAL A 103 5.23 -3.86 11.33
N TYR A 104 5.51 -3.22 10.19
CA TYR A 104 6.82 -2.67 9.86
C TYR A 104 6.69 -1.15 9.74
N GLU A 105 7.29 -0.43 10.66
CA GLU A 105 7.35 1.03 10.63
C GLU A 105 8.66 1.44 9.96
N LEU A 106 8.57 1.96 8.74
CA LEU A 106 9.73 2.27 7.92
C LEU A 106 9.81 3.76 7.60
N PRO A 107 11.01 4.36 7.56
CA PRO A 107 11.20 5.77 7.23
C PRO A 107 11.17 5.98 5.71
N ILE A 108 10.05 5.69 5.07
CA ILE A 108 9.93 5.64 3.61
C ILE A 108 10.14 7.02 2.98
N THR A 109 9.34 8.01 3.37
CA THR A 109 9.45 9.38 2.82
C THR A 109 10.76 10.03 3.24
N HIS A 110 11.19 9.80 4.47
CA HIS A 110 12.49 10.32 4.93
C HIS A 110 13.64 9.76 4.07
N SER A 111 13.63 8.47 3.79
CA SER A 111 14.63 7.84 2.93
C SER A 111 14.58 8.36 1.50
N ALA A 112 13.39 8.64 0.97
CA ALA A 112 13.25 9.24 -0.34
C ALA A 112 13.92 10.61 -0.41
N LYS A 113 13.75 11.43 0.60
CA LYS A 113 14.37 12.75 0.68
C LYS A 113 15.88 12.66 0.85
N GLU A 114 16.36 11.82 1.75
CA GLU A 114 17.79 11.71 2.11
C GLU A 114 18.61 11.04 1.01
N VAL A 115 18.10 9.97 0.42
CA VAL A 115 18.86 9.15 -0.54
C VAL A 115 18.63 9.61 -1.97
N LEU A 116 17.38 9.92 -2.34
CA LEU A 116 16.99 10.25 -3.71
C LEU A 116 16.69 11.75 -3.90
N GLY A 117 16.75 12.54 -2.85
CA GLY A 117 16.62 13.99 -2.89
C GLY A 117 15.20 14.54 -2.96
N LYS A 118 14.17 13.68 -3.14
CA LYS A 118 12.77 14.13 -3.26
C LYS A 118 11.80 13.15 -2.63
N ALA A 119 10.83 13.67 -1.88
CA ALA A 119 9.71 12.88 -1.34
C ALA A 119 8.87 12.20 -2.44
N LEU A 120 8.90 12.73 -3.65
CA LEU A 120 8.20 12.17 -4.81
C LEU A 120 8.54 10.69 -5.07
N PHE A 121 9.74 10.25 -4.71
CA PHE A 121 10.19 8.88 -4.91
C PHE A 121 9.80 7.92 -3.78
N ALA A 122 9.01 8.37 -2.81
CA ALA A 122 8.57 7.53 -1.69
C ALA A 122 7.79 6.30 -2.16
N ASN A 123 7.00 6.41 -3.24
CA ASN A 123 6.25 5.29 -3.79
C ASN A 123 7.15 4.14 -4.26
N ILE A 124 8.29 4.43 -4.85
CA ILE A 124 9.23 3.41 -5.32
C ILE A 124 9.93 2.74 -4.14
N ILE A 125 10.30 3.49 -3.12
CA ILE A 125 10.88 2.92 -1.90
C ILE A 125 9.87 2.02 -1.21
N ALA A 126 8.61 2.46 -1.10
CA ALA A 126 7.53 1.66 -0.55
C ALA A 126 7.32 0.36 -1.33
N LEU A 127 7.36 0.44 -2.65
CA LEU A 127 7.25 -0.74 -3.51
C LEU A 127 8.40 -1.73 -3.27
N GLY A 128 9.63 -1.23 -3.11
CA GLY A 128 10.77 -2.05 -2.75
C GLY A 128 10.59 -2.77 -1.41
N ALA A 129 10.03 -2.09 -0.43
CA ALA A 129 9.72 -2.68 0.88
C ALA A 129 8.68 -3.80 0.75
N LEU A 130 7.64 -3.60 -0.06
CA LEU A 130 6.63 -4.62 -0.34
C LEU A 130 7.23 -5.88 -0.93
N VAL A 131 8.09 -5.72 -1.93
CA VAL A 131 8.70 -6.84 -2.64
C VAL A 131 9.66 -7.63 -1.76
N LYS A 132 10.30 -6.98 -0.79
CA LYS A 132 11.23 -7.60 0.14
C LYS A 132 10.53 -8.55 1.13
N LEU A 133 9.29 -8.28 1.45
CA LEU A 133 8.49 -9.14 2.34
C LEU A 133 7.95 -10.35 1.58
#